data_576e9eb3f99f256e5c332833f00a1c74
#
_entry.id   576e9eb3f99f256e5c332833f00a1c74
#
_cell.length_a   1.000
_cell.length_b   1.000
_cell.length_c   1.000
_cell.angle_alpha   90.00
_cell.angle_beta   90.00
_cell.angle_gamma   90.00
#
_symmetry.space_group_name_H-M   'P 1'
#
loop_
_entity.id
_entity.type
_entity.pdbx_description
1 polymer ?
#
loop_
_entity_poly.entity_id
_entity_poly.type
_entity_poly.pdbx_seq_one_letter_code
_entity_poly.pdbx_strand_id
1 'polypeptide(L)'
;MLLSIPAVLWAITFHEFCHGYMAYRLGDPTAKLRGRLSLNPMDHLDPIGAVMLLVFRFGWAKPVPIDPRYFRNPRRDMFLVSIAGVTGNLLTAFVCGLIVRLIPYPFLRIPALGQFMALMVIINV
;
A
#
# COMPACT_ATOMS: atom_id res chain seq x y z
N MET A 1 1.14 5.66 -18.71
CA MET A 1 -0.02 4.88 -18.30
C MET A 1 0.37 3.50 -17.77
N LEU A 2 1.19 2.73 -18.51
CA LEU A 2 1.64 1.39 -18.07
C LEU A 2 2.45 1.41 -16.77
N LEU A 3 3.23 2.46 -16.52
CA LEU A 3 4.05 2.59 -15.32
C LEU A 3 3.23 2.94 -14.06
N SER A 4 2.02 3.45 -14.21
CA SER A 4 1.14 3.74 -13.07
C SER A 4 0.57 2.48 -12.44
N ILE A 5 0.38 1.41 -13.22
CA ILE A 5 -0.19 0.15 -12.73
C ILE A 5 0.66 -0.43 -11.60
N PRO A 6 1.98 -0.70 -11.75
CA PRO A 6 2.78 -1.23 -10.66
C PRO A 6 2.87 -0.27 -9.47
N ALA A 7 2.87 1.04 -9.69
CA ALA A 7 2.89 2.03 -8.60
C ALA A 7 1.59 2.00 -7.78
N VAL A 8 0.43 1.92 -8.45
CA VAL A 8 -0.88 1.79 -7.79
C VAL A 8 -0.98 0.46 -7.05
N LEU A 9 -0.55 -0.64 -7.68
CA LEU A 9 -0.55 -1.95 -7.05
C LEU A 9 0.29 -1.96 -5.77
N TRP A 10 1.46 -1.35 -5.81
CA TRP A 10 2.30 -1.22 -4.61
C TRP A 10 1.61 -0.38 -3.54
N ALA A 11 1.07 0.78 -3.90
CA ALA A 11 0.42 1.68 -2.95
C ALA A 11 -0.73 0.97 -2.21
N ILE A 12 -1.59 0.28 -2.94
CA ILE A 12 -2.71 -0.48 -2.36
C ILE A 12 -2.19 -1.62 -1.49
N THR A 13 -1.29 -2.44 -2.03
CA THR A 13 -0.77 -3.63 -1.34
C THR A 13 -0.09 -3.26 -0.03
N PHE A 14 0.78 -2.26 -0.07
CA PHE A 14 1.52 -1.83 1.10
C PHE A 14 0.60 -1.14 2.13
N HIS A 15 -0.37 -0.37 1.67
CA HIS A 15 -1.39 0.22 2.53
C HIS A 15 -2.16 -0.85 3.33
N GLU A 16 -2.69 -1.86 2.62
CA GLU A 16 -3.43 -2.95 3.26
C GLU A 16 -2.53 -3.83 4.14
N PHE A 17 -1.30 -4.08 3.70
CA PHE A 17 -0.31 -4.77 4.52
C PHE A 17 -0.05 -4.03 5.84
N CYS A 18 0.09 -2.72 5.81
CA CYS A 18 0.34 -1.92 7.01
C CYS A 18 -0.83 -1.97 7.99
N HIS A 19 -2.07 -1.95 7.50
CA HIS A 19 -3.25 -2.17 8.36
C HIS A 19 -3.20 -3.53 9.04
N GLY A 20 -2.99 -4.59 8.29
CA GLY A 20 -2.91 -5.95 8.80
C GLY A 20 -1.74 -6.17 9.76
N TYR A 21 -0.58 -5.62 9.44
CA TYR A 21 0.60 -5.72 10.27
C TYR A 21 0.44 -4.99 11.61
N MET A 22 -0.10 -3.76 11.60
CA MET A 22 -0.36 -3.03 12.83
C MET A 22 -1.38 -3.76 13.70
N ALA A 23 -2.46 -4.27 13.11
CA ALA A 23 -3.45 -5.07 13.83
C ALA A 23 -2.80 -6.31 14.47
N TYR A 24 -1.95 -7.01 13.74
CA TYR A 24 -1.22 -8.16 14.26
C TYR A 24 -0.32 -7.79 15.43
N ARG A 25 0.40 -6.68 15.35
CA ARG A 25 1.25 -6.19 16.43
C ARG A 25 0.45 -5.79 17.67
N LEU A 26 -0.80 -5.39 17.50
CA LEU A 26 -1.71 -5.03 18.59
C LEU A 26 -2.52 -6.22 19.14
N GLY A 27 -2.29 -7.42 18.62
CA GLY A 27 -2.86 -8.65 19.13
C GLY A 27 -3.96 -9.29 18.26
N ASP A 28 -4.32 -8.70 17.12
CA ASP A 28 -5.31 -9.24 16.20
C ASP A 28 -4.64 -10.12 15.12
N PRO A 29 -4.79 -11.46 15.18
CA PRO A 29 -4.20 -12.36 14.20
C PRO A 29 -5.06 -12.58 12.96
N THR A 30 -6.21 -11.91 12.82
CA THR A 30 -7.22 -12.21 11.81
C THR A 30 -6.67 -12.10 10.40
N ALA A 31 -5.98 -11.01 10.07
CA ALA A 31 -5.38 -10.81 8.75
C ALA A 31 -4.32 -11.87 8.44
N LYS A 32 -3.48 -12.19 9.42
CA LYS A 32 -2.45 -13.23 9.26
C LYS A 32 -3.05 -14.60 9.01
N LEU A 33 -4.06 -14.99 9.79
CA LEU A 33 -4.72 -16.29 9.66
C LEU A 33 -5.45 -16.46 8.32
N ARG A 34 -5.86 -15.36 7.71
CA ARG A 34 -6.51 -15.35 6.39
C ARG A 34 -5.54 -15.16 5.22
N GLY A 35 -4.23 -15.22 5.46
CA GLY A 35 -3.21 -15.05 4.43
C GLY A 35 -3.12 -13.64 3.86
N ARG A 36 -3.65 -12.64 4.60
CA ARG A 36 -3.71 -11.24 4.14
C ARG A 36 -2.54 -10.40 4.65
N LEU A 37 -1.68 -10.95 5.48
CA LEU A 37 -0.43 -10.30 5.90
C LEU A 37 0.67 -10.59 4.88
N SER A 38 0.52 -10.03 3.69
CA SER A 38 1.29 -10.33 2.50
C SER A 38 1.58 -9.07 1.69
N LEU A 39 2.71 -9.04 1.00
CA LEU A 39 3.07 -8.02 0.02
C LEU A 39 2.74 -8.45 -1.42
N ASN A 40 2.05 -9.57 -1.60
CA ASN A 40 1.57 -10.00 -2.90
C ASN A 40 0.29 -9.24 -3.25
N PRO A 41 0.28 -8.45 -4.35
CA PRO A 41 -0.90 -7.68 -4.75
C PRO A 41 -2.16 -8.54 -4.95
N MET A 42 -2.00 -9.79 -5.37
CA MET A 42 -3.12 -10.69 -5.62
C MET A 42 -3.92 -11.02 -4.36
N ASP A 43 -3.29 -10.94 -3.19
CA ASP A 43 -3.96 -11.18 -1.92
C ASP A 43 -4.85 -10.01 -1.48
N HIS A 44 -4.66 -8.83 -2.07
CA HIS A 44 -5.36 -7.60 -1.70
C HIS A 44 -6.30 -7.09 -2.79
N LEU A 45 -6.25 -7.63 -4.00
CA LEU A 45 -7.08 -7.20 -5.10
C LEU A 45 -8.44 -7.89 -5.07
N ASP A 46 -9.50 -7.10 -5.23
CA ASP A 46 -10.81 -7.59 -5.61
C ASP A 46 -10.82 -7.83 -7.11
N PRO A 47 -11.19 -9.02 -7.62
CA PRO A 47 -11.20 -9.29 -9.06
C PRO A 47 -12.07 -8.32 -9.86
N ILE A 48 -13.25 -7.96 -9.34
CA ILE A 48 -14.16 -7.00 -9.98
C ILE A 48 -13.55 -5.59 -9.92
N GLY A 49 -12.99 -5.20 -8.77
CA GLY A 49 -12.31 -3.92 -8.60
C GLY A 49 -11.12 -3.77 -9.54
N ALA A 50 -10.34 -4.84 -9.76
CA ALA A 50 -9.22 -4.84 -10.69
C ALA A 50 -9.67 -4.66 -12.15
N VAL A 51 -10.72 -5.35 -12.56
CA VAL A 51 -11.30 -5.20 -13.92
C VAL A 51 -11.80 -3.77 -14.11
N MET A 52 -12.51 -3.21 -13.14
CA MET A 52 -13.00 -1.83 -13.19
C MET A 52 -11.86 -0.83 -13.31
N LEU A 53 -10.75 -1.06 -12.60
CA LEU A 53 -9.58 -0.20 -12.69
C LEU A 53 -8.97 -0.18 -14.10
N LEU A 54 -8.93 -1.34 -14.76
CA LEU A 54 -8.38 -1.47 -16.11
C LEU A 54 -9.30 -0.85 -17.17
N VAL A 55 -10.62 -1.01 -17.03
CA VAL A 55 -11.60 -0.58 -18.04
C VAL A 55 -12.00 0.88 -17.85
N PHE A 56 -12.33 1.28 -16.63
CA PHE A 56 -12.88 2.60 -16.31
C PHE A 56 -11.92 3.51 -15.55
N ARG A 57 -10.68 3.06 -15.29
CA ARG A 57 -9.69 3.78 -14.46
C ARG A 57 -10.19 4.10 -13.04
N PHE A 58 -11.18 3.35 -12.60
CA PHE A 58 -11.76 3.41 -11.27
C PHE A 58 -11.88 1.99 -10.75
N GLY A 59 -11.36 1.73 -9.55
CA GLY A 59 -11.40 0.40 -8.96
C GLY A 59 -11.24 0.44 -7.46
N TRP A 60 -11.25 -0.72 -6.84
CA TRP A 60 -11.10 -0.86 -5.39
C TRP A 60 -10.31 -2.11 -5.04
N ALA A 61 -9.73 -2.06 -3.85
CA ALA A 61 -9.06 -3.19 -3.23
C ALA A 61 -10.01 -3.91 -2.25
N LYS A 62 -9.64 -5.13 -1.94
CA LYS A 62 -10.31 -5.94 -0.93
C LYS A 62 -9.80 -5.53 0.45
N PRO A 63 -10.64 -4.99 1.36
CA PRO A 63 -10.19 -4.56 2.67
C PRO A 63 -9.61 -5.70 3.50
N VAL A 64 -8.55 -5.42 4.28
CA VAL A 64 -7.99 -6.38 5.23
C VAL A 64 -8.96 -6.58 6.38
N PRO A 65 -9.27 -7.84 6.76
CA PRO A 65 -10.16 -8.11 7.88
C PRO A 65 -9.48 -7.75 9.22
N ILE A 66 -10.15 -6.94 10.02
CA ILE A 66 -9.72 -6.51 11.34
C ILE A 66 -10.79 -6.88 12.36
N ASP A 67 -10.40 -7.50 13.47
CA ASP A 67 -11.31 -7.85 14.55
C ASP A 67 -10.93 -7.09 15.84
N PRO A 68 -11.70 -6.04 16.20
CA PRO A 68 -11.39 -5.22 17.36
C PRO A 68 -11.44 -5.95 18.71
N ARG A 69 -12.06 -7.12 18.75
CA ARG A 69 -12.16 -7.93 19.99
C ARG A 69 -10.81 -8.39 20.52
N TYR A 70 -9.79 -8.46 19.67
CA TYR A 70 -8.43 -8.82 20.06
C TYR A 70 -7.63 -7.66 20.65
N PHE A 71 -8.13 -6.44 20.59
CA PHE A 71 -7.40 -5.26 21.06
C PHE A 71 -7.63 -5.01 22.55
N ARG A 72 -6.56 -4.65 23.26
CA ARG A 72 -6.65 -4.26 24.68
C ARG A 72 -7.46 -2.97 24.85
N ASN A 73 -7.20 -1.99 23.98
CA ASN A 73 -7.96 -0.74 23.92
C ASN A 73 -8.48 -0.59 22.48
N PRO A 74 -9.72 -1.08 22.21
CA PRO A 74 -10.23 -1.12 20.84
C PRO A 74 -10.26 0.25 20.15
N ARG A 75 -10.61 1.30 20.88
CA ARG A 75 -10.70 2.65 20.31
C ARG A 75 -9.34 3.20 19.88
N ARG A 76 -8.34 3.11 20.77
CA ARG A 76 -6.97 3.54 20.46
C ARG A 76 -6.34 2.66 19.38
N ASP A 77 -6.49 1.34 19.50
CA ASP A 77 -5.84 0.40 18.62
C ASP A 77 -6.43 0.44 17.21
N MET A 78 -7.75 0.62 17.07
CA MET A 78 -8.38 0.89 15.78
C MET A 78 -7.88 2.19 15.13
N PHE A 79 -7.66 3.22 15.92
CA PHE A 79 -7.06 4.46 15.44
C PHE A 79 -5.66 4.21 14.89
N LEU A 80 -4.82 3.49 15.64
CA LEU A 80 -3.46 3.15 15.20
C LEU A 80 -3.46 2.31 13.92
N VAL A 81 -4.35 1.33 13.81
CA VAL A 81 -4.53 0.54 12.58
C VAL A 81 -4.93 1.44 11.42
N SER A 82 -5.86 2.35 11.64
CA SER A 82 -6.37 3.24 10.57
C SER A 82 -5.28 4.16 10.01
N ILE A 83 -4.42 4.72 10.86
CA ILE A 83 -3.33 5.59 10.38
C ILE A 83 -2.14 4.81 9.81
N ALA A 84 -2.02 3.52 10.11
CA ALA A 84 -0.89 2.72 9.66
C ALA A 84 -0.80 2.63 8.14
N GLY A 85 -1.93 2.51 7.44
CA GLY A 85 -1.97 2.48 5.98
C GLY A 85 -1.44 3.76 5.35
N VAL A 86 -1.93 4.89 5.81
CA VAL A 86 -1.48 6.22 5.34
C VAL A 86 0.00 6.44 5.68
N THR A 87 0.42 6.08 6.90
CA THR A 87 1.81 6.19 7.32
C THR A 87 2.74 5.35 6.45
N GLY A 88 2.32 4.12 6.09
CA GLY A 88 3.08 3.25 5.19
C GLY A 88 3.25 3.88 3.80
N ASN A 89 2.20 4.46 3.25
CA ASN A 89 2.26 5.14 1.95
C ASN A 89 3.16 6.37 2.00
N LEU A 90 3.06 7.19 3.04
CA LEU A 90 3.94 8.34 3.23
C LEU A 90 5.41 7.91 3.38
N LEU A 91 5.67 6.81 4.08
CA LEU A 91 7.02 6.24 4.19
C LEU A 91 7.54 5.81 2.82
N THR A 92 6.72 5.16 2.01
CA THR A 92 7.08 4.79 0.63
C THR A 92 7.42 6.03 -0.20
N ALA A 93 6.61 7.08 -0.14
CA ALA A 93 6.86 8.33 -0.85
C ALA A 93 8.18 8.97 -0.41
N PHE A 94 8.45 8.98 0.89
CA PHE A 94 9.70 9.51 1.46
C PHE A 94 10.92 8.73 0.98
N VAL A 95 10.87 7.40 1.05
CA VAL A 95 11.98 6.52 0.60
C VAL A 95 12.22 6.70 -0.89
N CYS A 96 11.17 6.72 -1.72
CA CYS A 96 11.29 6.95 -3.15
C CYS A 96 11.87 8.33 -3.46
N GLY A 97 11.45 9.37 -2.73
CA GLY A 97 12.00 10.71 -2.86
C GLY A 97 13.49 10.77 -2.51
N LEU A 98 13.93 10.07 -1.45
CA LEU A 98 15.34 9.93 -1.11
C LEU A 98 16.13 9.22 -2.20
N ILE A 99 15.60 8.13 -2.74
CA ILE A 99 16.25 7.38 -3.82
C ILE A 99 16.46 8.29 -5.03
N VAL A 100 15.43 9.05 -5.43
CA VAL A 100 15.55 10.02 -6.53
C VAL A 100 16.64 11.04 -6.28
N ARG A 101 16.75 11.53 -5.04
CA ARG A 101 17.78 12.51 -4.67
C ARG A 101 19.20 11.93 -4.70
N LEU A 102 19.34 10.65 -4.35
CA LEU A 102 20.65 9.99 -4.25
C LEU A 102 21.11 9.35 -5.57
N ILE A 103 20.19 9.10 -6.50
CA ILE A 103 20.54 8.52 -7.81
C ILE A 103 21.32 9.57 -8.62
N PRO A 104 22.50 9.21 -9.18
CA PRO A 104 23.25 10.08 -10.06
C PRO A 104 22.40 10.54 -11.26
N TYR A 105 22.51 11.81 -11.60
CA TYR A 105 21.74 12.45 -12.66
C TYR A 105 21.64 11.69 -14.00
N PRO A 106 22.71 11.00 -14.46
CA PRO A 106 22.62 10.23 -15.71
C PRO A 106 21.58 9.13 -15.71
N PHE A 107 21.32 8.48 -14.55
CA PHE A 107 20.32 7.41 -14.43
C PHE A 107 18.88 7.96 -14.41
N LEU A 108 18.68 9.19 -13.93
CA LEU A 108 17.37 9.84 -13.98
C LEU A 108 16.97 10.25 -15.40
N ARG A 109 17.90 10.26 -16.33
CA ARG A 109 17.63 10.51 -17.76
C ARG A 109 16.98 9.32 -18.46
N ILE A 110 16.93 8.16 -17.83
CA ILE A 110 16.12 7.04 -18.34
C ILE A 110 14.65 7.44 -18.11
N PRO A 111 13.87 7.76 -19.17
CA PRO A 111 12.53 8.35 -18.99
C PRO A 111 11.60 7.47 -18.18
N ALA A 112 11.68 6.14 -18.39
CA ALA A 112 10.85 5.18 -17.69
C ALA A 112 11.14 5.14 -16.17
N LEU A 113 12.42 5.20 -15.78
CA LEU A 113 12.80 5.18 -14.36
C LEU A 113 12.35 6.47 -13.66
N GLY A 114 12.65 7.62 -14.23
CA GLY A 114 12.26 8.92 -13.67
C GLY A 114 10.75 9.05 -13.54
N GLN A 115 10.01 8.64 -14.56
CA GLN A 115 8.55 8.67 -14.54
C GLN A 115 7.96 7.71 -13.49
N PHE A 116 8.49 6.49 -13.39
CA PHE A 116 8.05 5.52 -12.38
C PHE A 116 8.28 6.04 -10.96
N MET A 117 9.47 6.57 -10.68
CA MET A 117 9.80 7.11 -9.36
C MET A 117 8.92 8.32 -9.00
N ALA A 118 8.64 9.20 -9.96
CA ALA A 118 7.72 10.31 -9.76
C ALA A 118 6.31 9.82 -9.42
N LEU A 119 5.81 8.80 -10.15
CA LEU A 119 4.52 8.18 -9.88
C LEU A 119 4.48 7.54 -8.49
N MET A 120 5.55 6.86 -8.07
CA MET A 120 5.64 6.28 -6.73
C MET A 120 5.49 7.34 -5.64
N VAL A 121 6.10 8.51 -5.82
CA VAL A 121 5.93 9.63 -4.86
C VAL A 121 4.50 10.17 -4.90
N ILE A 122 3.99 10.49 -6.08
CA ILE A 122 2.68 11.15 -6.25
C ILE A 122 1.53 10.25 -5.75
N ILE A 123 1.57 8.96 -6.08
CA ILE A 123 0.48 8.04 -5.73
C ILE A 123 0.47 7.73 -4.24
N ASN A 124 1.64 7.74 -3.58
CA ASN A 124 1.74 7.41 -2.16
C ASN A 124 1.62 8.65 -1.23
N VAL A 125 1.60 9.82 -1.77
CA VAL A 125 1.31 11.04 -1.02
C VAL A 125 -0.17 11.35 -1.04
#